data_42818a25519e2a9274bb1c841eab597b
#
_entry.id   42818a25519e2a9274bb1c841eab597b
#
_cell.length_a   1.000
_cell.length_b   1.000
_cell.length_c   1.000
_cell.angle_alpha   90.00
_cell.angle_beta   90.00
_cell.angle_gamma   90.00
#
_symmetry.space_group_name_H-M   'P 1'
#
loop_
_entity.id
_entity.type
_entity.pdbx_description
1 polymer ?
#
loop_
_entity_poly.entity_id
_entity_poly.type
_entity_poly.pdbx_seq_one_letter_code
_entity_poly.pdbx_strand_id
1 'polypeptide(L)'
;MRHRKGFNHLGRTSSHRKAMLSNMANSLLLHKRIATTLAKAKELRVFVEPLITRAKEDTTHNRREVFSDLKSKSVVTELFRDIIVKIGDRPGGYTRILKTGNRIGDNAEMCIIELVDYNENMLSTPKVDTTRKRRVRKPKKTETPAKESKKVEATSEEAAS
;
A
#
# COMPACT_ATOMS: atom_id res chain seq x y z
N MET A 1 34.24 -1.37 -15.10
CA MET A 1 33.31 -2.21 -15.91
C MET A 1 31.94 -2.21 -15.24
N ARG A 2 30.87 -1.85 -15.95
CA ARG A 2 29.53 -1.69 -15.38
C ARG A 2 28.74 -3.00 -15.54
N HIS A 3 28.71 -3.84 -14.53
CA HIS A 3 27.90 -5.06 -14.54
C HIS A 3 26.43 -4.69 -14.23
N ARG A 4 25.58 -4.63 -15.24
CA ARG A 4 24.13 -4.38 -15.08
C ARG A 4 23.45 -5.63 -14.52
N LYS A 5 23.59 -5.89 -13.20
CA LYS A 5 22.90 -7.00 -12.52
C LYS A 5 21.44 -6.62 -12.29
N GLY A 6 20.54 -7.19 -13.10
CA GLY A 6 19.10 -6.93 -12.99
C GLY A 6 18.39 -7.66 -11.84
N PHE A 7 19.09 -8.55 -11.09
CA PHE A 7 18.51 -9.35 -10.02
C PHE A 7 19.52 -9.66 -8.91
N ASN A 8 19.03 -9.97 -7.72
CA ASN A 8 19.85 -10.35 -6.58
C ASN A 8 20.10 -11.86 -6.58
N HIS A 9 21.35 -12.28 -6.50
CA HIS A 9 21.72 -13.71 -6.44
C HIS A 9 21.34 -14.36 -5.11
N LEU A 10 21.18 -13.62 -4.02
CA LEU A 10 20.86 -14.10 -2.68
C LEU A 10 21.89 -15.15 -2.15
N GLY A 11 23.14 -15.07 -2.61
CA GLY A 11 24.20 -16.02 -2.25
C GLY A 11 23.95 -17.47 -2.73
N ARG A 12 23.19 -17.66 -3.85
CA ARG A 12 22.76 -18.97 -4.35
C ARG A 12 23.10 -19.17 -5.81
N THR A 13 23.28 -20.42 -6.21
CA THR A 13 23.33 -20.82 -7.61
C THR A 13 21.97 -20.60 -8.29
N SER A 14 21.96 -20.52 -9.62
CA SER A 14 20.74 -20.22 -10.39
C SER A 14 19.61 -21.23 -10.10
N SER A 15 19.89 -22.52 -10.11
CA SER A 15 18.92 -23.59 -9.85
C SER A 15 18.36 -23.51 -8.42
N HIS A 16 19.24 -23.36 -7.42
CA HIS A 16 18.85 -23.22 -6.01
C HIS A 16 18.01 -21.97 -5.79
N ARG A 17 18.35 -20.84 -6.42
CA ARG A 17 17.56 -19.60 -6.32
C ARG A 17 16.17 -19.78 -6.94
N LYS A 18 16.07 -20.41 -8.12
CA LYS A 18 14.77 -20.69 -8.76
C LYS A 18 13.89 -21.58 -7.89
N ALA A 19 14.45 -22.67 -7.33
CA ALA A 19 13.72 -23.56 -6.44
C ALA A 19 13.27 -22.86 -5.15
N MET A 20 14.12 -22.03 -4.56
CA MET A 20 13.77 -21.24 -3.37
C MET A 20 12.61 -20.28 -3.64
N LEU A 21 12.66 -19.53 -4.74
CA LEU A 21 11.59 -18.57 -5.10
C LEU A 21 10.28 -19.30 -5.40
N SER A 22 10.32 -20.44 -6.11
CA SER A 22 9.15 -21.28 -6.35
C SER A 22 8.51 -21.77 -5.04
N ASN A 23 9.31 -22.28 -4.10
CA ASN A 23 8.80 -22.72 -2.79
C ASN A 23 8.22 -21.56 -1.96
N MET A 24 8.89 -20.41 -1.95
CA MET A 24 8.38 -19.23 -1.26
C MET A 24 7.10 -18.71 -1.90
N ALA A 25 6.98 -18.74 -3.24
CA ALA A 25 5.77 -18.38 -3.96
C ALA A 25 4.60 -19.31 -3.60
N ASN A 26 4.86 -20.62 -3.57
CA ASN A 26 3.86 -21.61 -3.13
C ASN A 26 3.38 -21.30 -1.70
N SER A 27 4.28 -21.02 -0.78
CA SER A 27 3.93 -20.68 0.61
C SER A 27 3.14 -19.37 0.69
N LEU A 28 3.52 -18.35 -0.10
CA LEU A 28 2.80 -17.07 -0.13
C LEU A 28 1.38 -17.22 -0.65
N LEU A 29 1.20 -17.97 -1.74
CA LEU A 29 -0.11 -18.18 -2.34
C LEU A 29 -1.04 -19.03 -1.46
N LEU A 30 -0.50 -20.05 -0.75
CA LEU A 30 -1.29 -20.86 0.19
C LEU A 30 -1.65 -20.07 1.46
N HIS A 31 -0.64 -19.50 2.12
CA HIS A 31 -0.83 -18.84 3.42
C HIS A 31 -1.22 -17.37 3.31
N LYS A 32 -1.19 -16.79 2.10
CA LYS A 32 -1.50 -15.36 1.81
C LYS A 32 -0.51 -14.37 2.45
N ARG A 33 0.30 -14.82 3.41
CA ARG A 33 1.22 -14.02 4.20
C ARG A 33 2.38 -14.86 4.71
N ILE A 34 3.62 -14.42 4.50
CA ILE A 34 4.83 -15.08 5.01
C ILE A 34 5.83 -14.08 5.57
N ALA A 35 6.59 -14.49 6.61
CA ALA A 35 7.70 -13.73 7.16
C ALA A 35 9.03 -14.17 6.51
N THR A 36 9.85 -13.20 6.08
CA THR A 36 11.13 -13.49 5.42
C THR A 36 12.09 -12.30 5.51
N THR A 37 13.29 -12.41 4.95
CA THR A 37 14.21 -11.27 4.86
C THR A 37 13.81 -10.33 3.72
N LEU A 38 14.08 -9.04 3.89
CA LEU A 38 13.70 -8.00 2.93
C LEU A 38 14.26 -8.25 1.52
N ALA A 39 15.51 -8.74 1.41
CA ALA A 39 16.12 -9.06 0.12
C ALA A 39 15.35 -10.17 -0.61
N LYS A 40 14.97 -11.27 0.12
CA LYS A 40 14.17 -12.35 -0.47
C LYS A 40 12.77 -11.89 -0.86
N ALA A 41 12.11 -11.07 -0.04
CA ALA A 41 10.79 -10.56 -0.35
C ALA A 41 10.77 -9.69 -1.62
N LYS A 42 11.80 -8.86 -1.82
CA LYS A 42 11.92 -8.05 -3.04
C LYS A 42 12.04 -8.92 -4.30
N GLU A 43 12.87 -9.96 -4.26
CA GLU A 43 13.01 -10.90 -5.38
C GLU A 43 11.74 -11.75 -5.58
N LEU A 44 11.11 -12.17 -4.48
CA LEU A 44 9.85 -12.91 -4.54
C LEU A 44 8.74 -12.10 -5.20
N ARG A 45 8.64 -10.81 -4.92
CA ARG A 45 7.67 -9.92 -5.57
C ARG A 45 7.83 -9.92 -7.09
N VAL A 46 9.06 -9.75 -7.57
CA VAL A 46 9.37 -9.77 -9.01
C VAL A 46 9.01 -11.11 -9.66
N PHE A 47 9.10 -12.21 -8.90
CA PHE A 47 8.74 -13.54 -9.39
C PHE A 47 7.23 -13.81 -9.38
N VAL A 48 6.53 -13.41 -8.31
CA VAL A 48 5.10 -13.74 -8.10
C VAL A 48 4.15 -12.84 -8.88
N GLU A 49 4.42 -11.55 -8.99
CA GLU A 49 3.50 -10.61 -9.65
C GLU A 49 3.21 -10.96 -11.12
N PRO A 50 4.20 -11.34 -11.96
CA PRO A 50 3.91 -11.80 -13.31
C PRO A 50 3.06 -13.08 -13.37
N LEU A 51 3.23 -14.00 -12.39
CA LEU A 51 2.42 -15.22 -12.33
C LEU A 51 0.95 -14.91 -12.03
N ILE A 52 0.69 -13.98 -11.11
CA ILE A 52 -0.66 -13.51 -10.81
C ILE A 52 -1.28 -12.80 -12.02
N THR A 53 -0.52 -11.96 -12.72
CA THR A 53 -1.01 -11.27 -13.92
C THR A 53 -1.40 -12.26 -15.01
N ARG A 54 -0.60 -13.32 -15.27
CA ARG A 54 -0.95 -14.38 -16.21
C ARG A 54 -2.19 -15.15 -15.81
N ALA A 55 -2.35 -15.36 -14.50
CA ALA A 55 -3.48 -16.11 -13.99
C ALA A 55 -4.83 -15.39 -14.13
N LYS A 56 -4.87 -14.09 -14.41
CA LYS A 56 -6.11 -13.36 -14.68
C LYS A 56 -6.86 -13.89 -15.90
N GLU A 57 -6.12 -14.36 -16.89
CA GLU A 57 -6.70 -15.02 -18.06
C GLU A 57 -6.67 -16.52 -17.83
N ASP A 58 -7.83 -17.11 -17.52
CA ASP A 58 -7.96 -18.55 -17.25
C ASP A 58 -7.95 -19.35 -18.55
N THR A 59 -6.77 -19.50 -19.14
CA THR A 59 -6.55 -20.37 -20.31
C THR A 59 -5.75 -21.59 -19.91
N THR A 60 -5.94 -22.68 -20.66
CA THR A 60 -5.14 -23.91 -20.45
C THR A 60 -3.64 -23.66 -20.61
N HIS A 61 -3.27 -22.73 -21.50
CA HIS A 61 -1.89 -22.31 -21.72
C HIS A 61 -1.32 -21.64 -20.46
N ASN A 62 -2.00 -20.63 -19.92
CA ASN A 62 -1.56 -19.90 -18.73
C ASN A 62 -1.49 -20.82 -17.50
N ARG A 63 -2.45 -21.75 -17.34
CA ARG A 63 -2.38 -22.77 -16.28
C ARG A 63 -1.11 -23.63 -16.38
N ARG A 64 -0.72 -24.05 -17.59
CA ARG A 64 0.50 -24.83 -17.80
C ARG A 64 1.76 -24.03 -17.52
N GLU A 65 1.83 -22.77 -17.95
CA GLU A 65 2.97 -21.89 -17.67
C GLU A 65 3.13 -21.64 -16.17
N VAL A 66 2.06 -21.25 -15.48
CA VAL A 66 2.09 -21.05 -14.02
C VAL A 66 2.49 -22.34 -13.30
N PHE A 67 1.96 -23.49 -13.74
CA PHE A 67 2.36 -24.78 -13.15
C PHE A 67 3.85 -25.09 -13.40
N SER A 68 4.43 -24.74 -14.54
CA SER A 68 5.84 -24.98 -14.84
C SER A 68 6.78 -24.24 -13.86
N ASP A 69 6.34 -23.09 -13.34
CA ASP A 69 7.09 -22.28 -12.38
C ASP A 69 6.84 -22.69 -10.92
N LEU A 70 5.58 -22.99 -10.55
CA LEU A 70 5.19 -23.33 -9.17
C LEU A 70 5.35 -24.82 -8.86
N LYS A 71 5.13 -25.70 -9.83
CA LYS A 71 5.20 -27.17 -9.71
C LYS A 71 4.28 -27.80 -8.66
N SER A 72 3.28 -27.08 -8.19
CA SER A 72 2.29 -27.52 -7.21
C SER A 72 0.87 -27.38 -7.75
N LYS A 73 0.14 -28.49 -7.89
CA LYS A 73 -1.24 -28.50 -8.39
C LYS A 73 -2.20 -27.76 -7.45
N SER A 74 -2.06 -27.98 -6.15
CA SER A 74 -2.92 -27.35 -5.13
C SER A 74 -2.82 -25.83 -5.17
N VAL A 75 -1.59 -25.30 -5.27
CA VAL A 75 -1.35 -23.85 -5.33
C VAL A 75 -1.93 -23.23 -6.60
N VAL A 76 -1.75 -23.91 -7.74
CA VAL A 76 -2.33 -23.44 -9.02
C VAL A 76 -3.85 -23.43 -8.94
N THR A 77 -4.48 -24.48 -8.38
CA THR A 77 -5.93 -24.49 -8.19
C THR A 77 -6.40 -23.36 -7.31
N GLU A 78 -5.74 -23.11 -6.16
CA GLU A 78 -6.02 -22.03 -5.24
C GLU A 78 -5.86 -20.63 -5.89
N LEU A 79 -4.80 -20.48 -6.72
CA LEU A 79 -4.55 -19.23 -7.44
C LEU A 79 -5.69 -18.88 -8.38
N PHE A 80 -6.09 -19.80 -9.26
CA PHE A 80 -7.13 -19.54 -10.27
C PHE A 80 -8.55 -19.50 -9.69
N ARG A 81 -8.83 -20.27 -8.62
CA ARG A 81 -10.16 -20.36 -8.02
C ARG A 81 -10.46 -19.22 -7.07
N ASP A 82 -9.53 -18.95 -6.14
CA ASP A 82 -9.81 -18.08 -4.99
C ASP A 82 -9.05 -16.73 -5.07
N ILE A 83 -7.76 -16.76 -5.45
CA ILE A 83 -6.93 -15.56 -5.41
C ILE A 83 -7.31 -14.60 -6.52
N ILE A 84 -7.47 -15.05 -7.74
CA ILE A 84 -7.81 -14.21 -8.89
C ILE A 84 -9.18 -13.55 -8.72
N VAL A 85 -10.17 -14.29 -8.22
CA VAL A 85 -11.50 -13.75 -7.96
C VAL A 85 -11.43 -12.57 -6.96
N LYS A 86 -10.57 -12.69 -5.93
CA LYS A 86 -10.43 -11.64 -4.91
C LYS A 86 -9.62 -10.43 -5.39
N ILE A 87 -8.66 -10.64 -6.27
CA ILE A 87 -7.83 -9.57 -6.87
C ILE A 87 -8.64 -8.71 -7.87
N GLY A 88 -9.57 -9.33 -8.61
CA GLY A 88 -10.41 -8.65 -9.59
C GLY A 88 -9.60 -7.89 -10.64
N ASP A 89 -10.00 -6.67 -10.94
CA ASP A 89 -9.43 -5.83 -12.01
C ASP A 89 -8.15 -5.06 -11.62
N ARG A 90 -7.58 -5.30 -10.45
CA ARG A 90 -6.36 -4.59 -10.02
C ARG A 90 -5.25 -4.74 -11.08
N PRO A 91 -4.67 -3.64 -11.63
CA PRO A 91 -3.71 -3.71 -12.74
C PRO A 91 -2.33 -4.21 -12.34
N GLY A 92 -2.00 -4.27 -11.03
CA GLY A 92 -0.71 -4.71 -10.51
C GLY A 92 -0.54 -4.37 -9.03
N GLY A 93 0.65 -4.65 -8.47
CA GLY A 93 0.92 -4.40 -7.06
C GLY A 93 0.10 -5.30 -6.15
N TYR A 94 0.01 -6.58 -6.47
CA TYR A 94 -0.75 -7.58 -5.72
C TYR A 94 -0.15 -7.90 -4.36
N THR A 95 1.14 -7.59 -4.18
CA THR A 95 1.88 -7.90 -2.96
C THR A 95 2.30 -6.65 -2.21
N ARG A 96 2.34 -6.75 -0.89
CA ARG A 96 2.83 -5.70 0.02
C ARG A 96 3.93 -6.25 0.90
N ILE A 97 4.97 -5.45 1.13
CA ILE A 97 6.08 -5.79 2.03
C ILE A 97 6.03 -4.84 3.23
N LEU A 98 5.88 -5.41 4.42
CA LEU A 98 5.85 -4.70 5.70
C LEU A 98 7.15 -5.01 6.45
N LYS A 99 7.99 -4.01 6.74
CA LYS A 99 9.22 -4.18 7.51
C LYS A 99 8.87 -4.43 8.99
N THR A 100 9.52 -5.42 9.61
CA THR A 100 9.28 -5.82 11.00
C THR A 100 10.45 -5.53 11.94
N GLY A 101 11.56 -5.04 11.39
CA GLY A 101 12.79 -4.79 12.14
C GLY A 101 13.90 -5.77 11.76
N ASN A 102 14.91 -5.87 12.59
CA ASN A 102 16.10 -6.70 12.34
C ASN A 102 16.07 -7.94 13.20
N ARG A 103 16.60 -9.05 12.68
CA ARG A 103 16.71 -10.31 13.40
C ARG A 103 17.89 -10.26 14.36
N ILE A 104 17.67 -10.69 15.63
CA ILE A 104 18.71 -10.81 16.64
C ILE A 104 19.71 -11.89 16.18
N GLY A 105 20.99 -11.58 16.22
CA GLY A 105 22.08 -12.50 15.87
C GLY A 105 22.84 -12.10 14.61
N ASP A 106 22.17 -11.91 13.47
CA ASP A 106 22.80 -11.54 12.18
C ASP A 106 22.40 -10.15 11.67
N ASN A 107 21.58 -9.43 12.43
CA ASN A 107 21.06 -8.10 12.09
C ASN A 107 20.41 -8.02 10.69
N ALA A 108 19.91 -9.13 10.17
CA ALA A 108 19.24 -9.17 8.88
C ALA A 108 17.90 -8.44 8.94
N GLU A 109 17.65 -7.53 7.99
CA GLU A 109 16.33 -6.86 7.85
C GLU A 109 15.24 -7.89 7.56
N MET A 110 14.26 -7.97 8.45
CA MET A 110 13.11 -8.86 8.34
C MET A 110 11.88 -8.11 7.83
N CYS A 111 11.01 -8.84 7.16
CA CYS A 111 9.74 -8.31 6.67
C CYS A 111 8.68 -9.40 6.57
N ILE A 112 7.44 -8.96 6.49
CA ILE A 112 6.30 -9.78 6.10
C ILE A 112 5.93 -9.37 4.69
N ILE A 113 5.83 -10.34 3.77
CA ILE A 113 5.20 -10.15 2.47
C ILE A 113 3.81 -10.77 2.50
N GLU A 114 2.83 -10.05 1.98
CA GLU A 114 1.43 -10.45 2.00
C GLU A 114 0.72 -10.10 0.69
N LEU A 115 -0.38 -10.80 0.39
CA LEU A 115 -1.31 -10.42 -0.65
C LEU A 115 -2.21 -9.29 -0.13
N VAL A 116 -2.26 -8.17 -0.84
CA VAL A 116 -2.95 -6.94 -0.40
C VAL A 116 -4.42 -7.19 -0.11
N ASP A 117 -5.09 -7.96 -0.96
CA ASP A 117 -6.53 -8.19 -0.92
C ASP A 117 -6.98 -9.20 0.18
N TYR A 118 -6.02 -9.78 0.92
CA TYR A 118 -6.26 -10.70 2.02
C TYR A 118 -6.01 -10.08 3.41
N ASN A 119 -5.57 -8.83 3.48
CA ASN A 119 -5.35 -8.14 4.76
C ASN A 119 -6.55 -7.25 5.10
N GLU A 120 -7.53 -7.80 5.80
CA GLU A 120 -8.76 -7.13 6.20
C GLU A 120 -8.53 -5.87 7.04
N ASN A 121 -7.49 -5.88 7.89
CA ASN A 121 -7.14 -4.73 8.73
C ASN A 121 -6.67 -3.50 7.93
N MET A 122 -6.14 -3.71 6.73
CA MET A 122 -5.64 -2.65 5.85
C MET A 122 -6.64 -2.30 4.74
N LEU A 123 -7.67 -3.11 4.54
CA LEU A 123 -8.76 -2.86 3.59
C LEU A 123 -9.87 -2.00 4.20
N SER A 124 -9.89 -1.80 5.53
CA SER A 124 -10.79 -0.83 6.14
C SER A 124 -10.52 0.53 5.53
N THR A 125 -11.51 1.07 4.83
CA THR A 125 -11.49 2.43 4.28
C THR A 125 -10.98 3.38 5.35
N PRO A 126 -10.02 4.27 5.04
CA PRO A 126 -9.63 5.28 5.98
C PRO A 126 -10.89 6.06 6.36
N LYS A 127 -11.28 6.04 7.64
CA LYS A 127 -12.27 6.96 8.15
C LYS A 127 -11.76 8.35 7.79
N VAL A 128 -12.41 8.98 6.81
CA VAL A 128 -12.15 10.37 6.50
C VAL A 128 -12.49 11.13 7.76
N ASP A 129 -11.47 11.50 8.53
CA ASP A 129 -11.60 12.43 9.64
C ASP A 129 -12.00 13.79 9.07
N THR A 130 -13.30 13.97 8.87
CA THR A 130 -13.93 15.23 8.45
C THR A 130 -13.85 16.31 9.53
N THR A 131 -13.07 16.11 10.59
CA THR A 131 -12.93 17.06 11.71
C THR A 131 -11.62 17.84 11.70
N ARG A 132 -11.00 18.09 10.57
CA ARG A 132 -10.13 19.26 10.46
C ARG A 132 -10.99 20.50 10.20
N LYS A 133 -11.78 20.93 11.20
CA LYS A 133 -12.31 22.29 11.27
C LYS A 133 -11.12 23.24 11.19
N ARG A 134 -10.95 23.81 10.01
CA ARG A 134 -10.02 24.90 9.73
C ARG A 134 -10.34 25.98 10.78
N ARG A 135 -9.46 26.16 11.78
CA ARG A 135 -9.54 27.27 12.71
C ARG A 135 -9.47 28.55 11.87
N VAL A 136 -10.63 29.11 11.57
CA VAL A 136 -10.75 30.45 11.00
C VAL A 136 -10.21 31.39 12.08
N ARG A 137 -9.05 31.97 11.81
CA ARG A 137 -8.54 33.08 12.64
C ARG A 137 -9.56 34.19 12.58
N LYS A 138 -10.23 34.49 13.71
CA LYS A 138 -11.03 35.69 13.86
C LYS A 138 -10.13 36.90 13.58
N PRO A 139 -10.59 37.88 12.77
CA PRO A 139 -9.85 39.11 12.56
C PRO A 139 -9.79 39.87 13.91
N LYS A 140 -8.60 40.30 14.28
CA LYS A 140 -8.33 41.11 15.44
C LYS A 140 -8.98 42.47 15.25
N LYS A 141 -9.97 42.78 16.08
CA LYS A 141 -10.66 44.07 16.13
C LYS A 141 -9.64 45.11 16.60
N THR A 142 -9.20 45.98 15.73
CA THR A 142 -8.40 47.14 16.08
C THR A 142 -9.32 48.20 16.68
N GLU A 143 -9.19 48.42 17.97
CA GLU A 143 -9.74 49.56 18.68
C GLU A 143 -8.87 50.76 18.35
N THR A 144 -9.46 51.79 17.78
CA THR A 144 -8.91 53.15 17.69
C THR A 144 -9.60 53.99 18.73
N PRO A 145 -8.83 54.78 19.53
CA PRO A 145 -9.40 55.54 20.64
C PRO A 145 -10.09 56.82 20.15
N ALA A 146 -11.18 57.12 20.83
CA ALA A 146 -11.94 58.33 20.71
C ALA A 146 -11.08 59.56 21.07
N LYS A 147 -11.20 60.62 20.28
CA LYS A 147 -10.92 61.98 20.69
C LYS A 147 -12.16 62.84 20.61
N GLU A 148 -12.42 63.38 21.75
CA GLU A 148 -13.33 64.40 22.18
C GLU A 148 -13.24 65.68 21.34
N SER A 149 -14.39 66.27 20.96
CA SER A 149 -14.55 67.73 20.97
C SER A 149 -16.05 68.07 20.82
N LYS A 150 -16.56 68.57 21.87
CA LYS A 150 -17.46 69.63 22.29
C LYS A 150 -18.20 70.38 21.19
N LYS A 151 -19.55 70.50 21.52
CA LYS A 151 -20.30 71.75 21.64
C LYS A 151 -20.69 72.49 20.33
N VAL A 152 -21.93 72.65 20.07
CA VAL A 152 -22.74 73.83 20.27
C VAL A 152 -24.19 73.52 19.82
N GLU A 153 -25.10 73.71 20.71
CA GLU A 153 -26.37 74.35 20.83
C GLU A 153 -27.00 74.92 19.51
N ALA A 154 -28.19 74.66 19.27
CA ALA A 154 -29.35 75.56 19.43
C ALA A 154 -30.47 75.25 18.41
N THR A 155 -31.64 75.05 18.99
CA THR A 155 -32.93 75.71 18.79
C THR A 155 -33.65 75.61 17.47
N SER A 156 -34.85 75.33 17.74
CA SER A 156 -36.19 75.84 17.27
C SER A 156 -36.87 75.00 16.20
N GLU A 157 -37.97 74.47 16.64
CA GLU A 157 -39.35 74.90 16.44
C GLU A 157 -39.84 74.58 15.02
N GLU A 158 -40.85 73.92 15.03
CA GLU A 158 -42.25 74.15 14.93
C GLU A 158 -42.85 73.64 13.61
N ALA A 159 -43.90 73.02 13.78
CA ALA A 159 -45.25 73.15 13.18
C ALA A 159 -45.57 72.30 11.94
N ALA A 160 -46.51 71.49 12.22
CA ALA A 160 -47.87 71.52 11.61
C ALA A 160 -48.00 70.95 10.17
N SER A 161 -48.62 69.94 10.09
CA SER A 161 -49.95 69.63 9.57
C SER A 161 -50.07 68.16 9.31
#